data_bbb0c4095a05a71193a27e0743dc58f2
#
_entry.id   bbb0c4095a05a71193a27e0743dc58f2
#
_cell.length_a   1.000
_cell.length_b   1.000
_cell.length_c   1.000
_cell.angle_alpha   90.00
_cell.angle_beta   90.00
_cell.angle_gamma   90.00
#
_symmetry.space_group_name_H-M   'P 1'
#
loop_
_entity.id
_entity.type
_entity.pdbx_description
1 polymer ?
#
loop_
_entity_poly.entity_id
_entity_poly.type
_entity_poly.pdbx_seq_one_letter_code
_entity_poly.pdbx_strand_id
1 'polypeptide(L)'
;MNKPLIFLLSSMLSTAALAQGEVTDERVLAESSAGENWFLKGGNFRGEHYSPLDQVNEDNVRGLGVAWSTELPMKDGTATTPIVVDGVVYIGGAYSLVAAIDAETGETLWTYDPDMKSVFATNPGLSWISRANRGVAVWDGSVYVATADCRLIAIDAQSGEHQWTKQTCDNDAGFSISDSPYVGGGKIFLGNAGSESEEHNRGYVSAYDPKTGEEIWRFYIVPSHIPEENDTAALKMAAGTWTGDTLATVGGGGHAWNEMTYDPVSNQLFFGTSGNARYDYPSRSPDGGDNLFLSSIVAINADTGEYNWHYQTVDQDSWDFNATHNIILADLEIDGEDRETVLIAPKNGFHYALDRHTGELLTAGKYAKVNWATHINMETGRPNYDPAAEYWNAAEGEKIYFWPNLWGSHSWNPMAYHPGLGLSYITVIDLPTEIDNEGNSEDDVLLT
;
A
#
# COMPACT_ATOMS: atom_id res chain seq x y z
N MET A 1 -23.46 50.14 53.59
CA MET A 1 -22.81 50.01 52.27
C MET A 1 -22.27 48.56 52.19
N ASN A 2 -23.10 47.69 51.58
CA ASN A 2 -22.71 46.26 51.41
C ASN A 2 -22.02 46.12 50.08
N LYS A 3 -20.77 45.60 50.08
CA LYS A 3 -20.05 45.22 48.84
C LYS A 3 -20.41 43.77 48.52
N PRO A 4 -20.74 43.46 47.23
CA PRO A 4 -20.96 42.10 46.81
C PRO A 4 -19.61 41.35 46.64
N LEU A 5 -19.52 40.17 47.21
CA LEU A 5 -18.43 39.20 47.05
C LEU A 5 -18.65 38.48 45.70
N ILE A 6 -17.78 38.74 44.74
CA ILE A 6 -17.79 38.01 43.46
C ILE A 6 -16.96 36.74 43.67
N PHE A 7 -17.64 35.61 43.66
CA PHE A 7 -16.99 34.29 43.55
C PHE A 7 -16.62 34.04 42.08
N LEU A 8 -15.34 34.09 41.75
CA LEU A 8 -14.83 33.52 40.49
C LEU A 8 -14.80 31.99 40.66
N LEU A 9 -15.75 31.31 40.01
CA LEU A 9 -15.60 29.86 39.76
C LEU A 9 -14.55 29.70 38.66
N SER A 10 -13.37 29.30 39.05
CA SER A 10 -12.34 28.76 38.17
C SER A 10 -12.78 27.35 37.75
N SER A 11 -13.32 27.19 36.57
CA SER A 11 -13.52 25.87 35.94
C SER A 11 -12.13 25.33 35.60
N MET A 12 -11.59 24.47 36.43
CA MET A 12 -10.49 23.59 36.04
C MET A 12 -11.08 22.63 35.00
N LEU A 13 -10.86 22.87 33.71
CA LEU A 13 -10.92 21.85 32.69
C LEU A 13 -9.78 20.85 33.01
N SER A 14 -10.14 19.73 33.60
CA SER A 14 -9.28 18.56 33.69
C SER A 14 -9.11 18.06 32.25
N THR A 15 -8.02 18.40 31.60
CA THR A 15 -7.56 17.64 30.43
C THR A 15 -7.18 16.28 30.96
N ALA A 16 -8.05 15.28 30.77
CA ALA A 16 -7.64 13.90 30.93
C ALA A 16 -6.44 13.69 29.99
N ALA A 17 -5.29 13.29 30.54
CA ALA A 17 -4.17 12.88 29.72
C ALA A 17 -4.68 11.70 28.88
N LEU A 18 -4.61 11.83 27.55
CA LEU A 18 -4.92 10.72 26.65
C LEU A 18 -3.96 9.57 26.95
N ALA A 19 -4.46 8.34 26.87
CA ALA A 19 -3.59 7.17 26.95
C ALA A 19 -2.61 7.18 25.78
N GLN A 20 -1.39 6.72 25.99
CA GLN A 20 -0.37 6.69 24.95
C GLN A 20 -0.85 5.83 23.77
N GLY A 21 -0.69 6.33 22.54
CA GLY A 21 -1.10 5.61 21.32
C GLY A 21 -2.60 5.64 21.04
N GLU A 22 -3.37 6.47 21.72
CA GLU A 22 -4.82 6.61 21.49
C GLU A 22 -5.09 7.43 20.23
N VAL A 23 -4.95 6.79 19.05
CA VAL A 23 -5.27 7.36 17.75
C VAL A 23 -6.72 6.99 17.38
N THR A 24 -7.48 7.97 16.91
CA THR A 24 -8.88 7.83 16.43
C THR A 24 -9.08 8.63 15.16
N ASP A 25 -10.18 8.39 14.42
CA ASP A 25 -10.51 9.15 13.21
C ASP A 25 -10.56 10.66 13.49
N GLU A 26 -11.17 11.07 14.61
CA GLU A 26 -11.28 12.49 14.97
C GLU A 26 -9.90 13.11 15.20
N ARG A 27 -8.98 12.39 15.84
CA ARG A 27 -7.62 12.88 16.06
C ARG A 27 -6.86 13.00 14.75
N VAL A 28 -6.94 12.00 13.86
CA VAL A 28 -6.28 12.03 12.54
C VAL A 28 -6.77 13.22 11.72
N LEU A 29 -8.09 13.47 11.70
CA LEU A 29 -8.68 14.60 10.99
C LEU A 29 -8.23 15.95 11.56
N ALA A 30 -8.18 16.08 12.90
CA ALA A 30 -7.73 17.29 13.57
C ALA A 30 -6.24 17.56 13.33
N GLU A 31 -5.40 16.50 13.31
CA GLU A 31 -3.95 16.56 13.15
C GLU A 31 -3.52 17.01 11.74
N SER A 32 -4.36 16.77 10.72
CA SER A 32 -4.04 17.12 9.32
C SER A 32 -3.65 18.61 9.12
N SER A 33 -4.05 19.50 10.04
CA SER A 33 -3.68 20.92 10.02
C SER A 33 -2.67 21.32 11.09
N ALA A 34 -2.52 20.54 12.17
CA ALA A 34 -1.61 20.83 13.27
C ALA A 34 -0.18 20.35 13.00
N GLY A 35 -0.03 19.15 12.49
CA GLY A 35 1.26 18.55 12.12
C GLY A 35 2.17 18.19 13.29
N GLU A 36 1.63 18.15 14.53
CA GLU A 36 2.39 17.81 15.74
C GLU A 36 2.70 16.32 15.84
N ASN A 37 1.87 15.51 15.19
CA ASN A 37 1.96 14.05 15.13
C ASN A 37 2.05 13.55 13.68
N TRP A 38 2.38 12.26 13.52
CA TRP A 38 2.35 11.55 12.25
C TRP A 38 1.63 10.23 12.44
N PHE A 39 0.29 10.27 12.48
CA PHE A 39 -0.53 9.15 12.94
C PHE A 39 -0.64 8.00 11.96
N LEU A 40 -0.58 8.29 10.66
CA LEU A 40 -0.71 7.30 9.58
C LEU A 40 0.54 7.27 8.71
N LYS A 41 0.77 6.22 7.96
CA LYS A 41 1.92 6.08 7.07
C LYS A 41 2.05 7.27 6.10
N GLY A 42 0.94 7.71 5.50
CA GLY A 42 0.88 8.92 4.66
C GLY A 42 0.71 10.25 5.43
N GLY A 43 0.82 10.23 6.77
CA GLY A 43 0.62 11.38 7.65
C GLY A 43 -0.85 11.59 8.02
N ASN A 44 -1.76 11.55 7.09
CA ASN A 44 -3.19 11.77 7.23
C ASN A 44 -4.02 10.81 6.35
N PHE A 45 -5.35 10.88 6.40
CA PHE A 45 -6.25 10.08 5.57
C PHE A 45 -6.18 10.42 4.07
N ARG A 46 -5.54 11.52 3.67
CA ARG A 46 -5.35 11.83 2.26
C ARG A 46 -4.11 11.15 1.66
N GLY A 47 -3.25 10.55 2.51
CA GLY A 47 -2.03 9.85 2.05
C GLY A 47 -0.99 10.78 1.41
N GLU A 48 -0.97 12.07 1.79
CA GLU A 48 -0.20 13.11 1.12
C GLU A 48 1.30 13.04 1.35
N HIS A 49 1.76 12.34 2.41
CA HIS A 49 3.17 12.36 2.84
C HIS A 49 3.72 13.79 2.96
N TYR A 50 2.88 14.70 3.43
CA TYR A 50 3.15 16.12 3.55
C TYR A 50 2.96 16.58 5.01
N SER A 51 3.91 17.36 5.51
CA SER A 51 3.80 18.01 6.82
C SER A 51 3.43 19.49 6.64
N PRO A 52 2.42 20.01 7.33
CA PRO A 52 2.05 21.43 7.31
C PRO A 52 3.00 22.31 8.15
N LEU A 53 3.97 21.71 8.88
CA LEU A 53 4.92 22.45 9.72
C LEU A 53 5.82 23.35 8.89
N ASP A 54 6.02 24.59 9.34
CA ASP A 54 6.85 25.63 8.70
C ASP A 54 8.03 26.12 9.56
N GLN A 55 8.20 25.53 10.75
CA GLN A 55 9.32 25.91 11.66
C GLN A 55 10.70 25.64 11.04
N VAL A 56 10.82 24.64 10.15
CA VAL A 56 12.01 24.43 9.33
C VAL A 56 11.73 24.92 7.92
N ASN A 57 12.50 25.91 7.45
CA ASN A 57 12.29 26.58 6.17
C ASN A 57 13.63 26.97 5.54
N GLU A 58 13.61 27.65 4.38
CA GLU A 58 14.80 28.05 3.63
C GLU A 58 15.77 28.93 4.41
N ASP A 59 15.25 29.74 5.36
CA ASP A 59 16.05 30.68 6.13
C ASP A 59 16.86 29.98 7.24
N ASN A 60 16.36 28.88 7.80
CA ASN A 60 16.92 28.26 8.99
C ASN A 60 17.41 26.81 8.81
N VAL A 61 17.03 26.11 7.73
CA VAL A 61 17.39 24.70 7.50
C VAL A 61 18.91 24.44 7.54
N ARG A 62 19.73 25.41 7.15
CA ARG A 62 21.20 25.30 7.20
C ARG A 62 21.76 25.34 8.61
N GLY A 63 20.98 25.78 9.58
CA GLY A 63 21.34 25.85 11.00
C GLY A 63 20.93 24.60 11.80
N LEU A 64 20.28 23.63 11.16
CA LEU A 64 19.88 22.38 11.83
C LEU A 64 21.12 21.59 12.26
N GLY A 65 21.05 21.05 13.48
CA GLY A 65 22.01 20.11 14.03
C GLY A 65 21.33 18.81 14.44
N VAL A 66 22.14 17.77 14.71
CA VAL A 66 21.65 16.51 15.26
C VAL A 66 21.33 16.72 16.74
N ALA A 67 20.06 16.54 17.13
CA ALA A 67 19.63 16.61 18.53
C ALA A 67 20.01 15.32 19.27
N TRP A 68 19.75 14.18 18.65
CA TRP A 68 20.11 12.85 19.17
C TRP A 68 20.26 11.85 18.02
N SER A 69 20.81 10.69 18.31
CA SER A 69 20.84 9.52 17.44
C SER A 69 20.74 8.26 18.29
N THR A 70 20.01 7.25 17.80
CA THR A 70 19.86 5.98 18.50
C THR A 70 20.13 4.81 17.57
N GLU A 71 20.66 3.71 18.13
CA GLU A 71 20.84 2.46 17.40
C GLU A 71 19.55 1.65 17.46
N LEU A 72 19.00 1.34 16.30
CA LEU A 72 17.81 0.50 16.21
C LEU A 72 18.15 -0.99 16.40
N PRO A 73 17.24 -1.80 16.98
CA PRO A 73 17.44 -3.24 17.12
C PRO A 73 17.46 -4.00 15.78
N MET A 74 17.05 -3.34 14.68
CA MET A 74 16.93 -3.89 13.32
C MET A 74 18.23 -3.73 12.55
N LYS A 75 19.21 -4.62 12.77
CA LYS A 75 20.55 -4.54 12.13
C LYS A 75 20.56 -4.84 10.63
N ASP A 76 19.53 -5.52 10.12
CA ASP A 76 19.43 -5.94 8.72
C ASP A 76 18.74 -4.91 7.82
N GLY A 77 18.46 -3.73 8.35
CA GLY A 77 17.90 -2.58 7.63
C GLY A 77 16.46 -2.28 8.00
N THR A 78 16.00 -1.15 7.47
CA THR A 78 14.62 -0.68 7.62
C THR A 78 14.11 -0.17 6.27
N ALA A 79 12.88 -0.55 5.90
CA ALA A 79 12.18 -0.06 4.71
C ALA A 79 10.81 0.49 5.18
N THR A 80 10.83 1.35 6.21
CA THR A 80 9.66 1.69 7.02
C THR A 80 9.40 3.19 7.05
N THR A 81 8.16 3.57 7.23
CA THR A 81 7.75 4.92 7.64
C THR A 81 7.47 4.90 9.14
N PRO A 82 8.17 5.71 9.95
CA PRO A 82 7.87 5.84 11.38
C PRO A 82 6.50 6.48 11.60
N ILE A 83 5.80 6.06 12.65
CA ILE A 83 4.57 6.67 13.15
C ILE A 83 4.92 7.46 14.42
N VAL A 84 4.42 8.68 14.55
CA VAL A 84 4.68 9.54 15.71
C VAL A 84 3.35 9.87 16.39
N VAL A 85 3.24 9.49 17.66
CA VAL A 85 2.05 9.73 18.49
C VAL A 85 2.48 10.25 19.84
N ASP A 86 2.04 11.46 20.18
CA ASP A 86 2.21 12.05 21.52
C ASP A 86 3.66 11.98 22.04
N GLY A 87 4.63 12.33 21.18
CA GLY A 87 6.05 12.35 21.52
C GLY A 87 6.74 10.98 21.50
N VAL A 88 6.09 9.93 21.01
CA VAL A 88 6.69 8.60 20.84
C VAL A 88 6.76 8.23 19.37
N VAL A 89 7.93 7.80 18.91
CA VAL A 89 8.17 7.26 17.57
C VAL A 89 8.04 5.75 17.60
N TYR A 90 7.06 5.21 16.88
CA TYR A 90 6.90 3.77 16.68
C TYR A 90 7.47 3.41 15.31
N ILE A 91 8.36 2.42 15.29
CA ILE A 91 9.07 2.01 14.08
C ILE A 91 9.11 0.50 13.94
N GLY A 92 8.74 -0.01 12.77
CA GLY A 92 8.96 -1.40 12.36
C GLY A 92 10.24 -1.54 11.54
N GLY A 93 10.71 -2.76 11.31
CA GLY A 93 11.89 -3.01 10.48
C GLY A 93 12.09 -4.47 10.16
N ALA A 94 13.27 -4.82 9.67
CA ALA A 94 13.63 -6.17 9.30
C ALA A 94 13.23 -7.19 10.37
N TYR A 95 12.75 -8.35 9.93
CA TYR A 95 12.18 -9.40 10.79
C TYR A 95 10.94 -8.98 11.58
N SER A 96 10.25 -7.91 11.12
CA SER A 96 9.08 -7.33 11.79
C SER A 96 9.34 -6.94 13.25
N LEU A 97 10.60 -6.64 13.60
CA LEU A 97 10.96 -6.07 14.89
C LEU A 97 10.28 -4.71 15.04
N VAL A 98 9.76 -4.41 16.24
CA VAL A 98 9.13 -3.13 16.53
C VAL A 98 9.87 -2.46 17.69
N ALA A 99 10.03 -1.14 17.63
CA ALA A 99 10.56 -0.32 18.72
C ALA A 99 9.69 0.91 18.92
N ALA A 100 9.55 1.32 20.18
CA ALA A 100 9.06 2.64 20.58
C ALA A 100 10.22 3.46 21.15
N ILE A 101 10.32 4.70 20.69
CA ILE A 101 11.45 5.60 20.99
C ILE A 101 10.87 6.94 21.45
N ASP A 102 11.38 7.49 22.52
CA ASP A 102 11.07 8.83 22.96
C ASP A 102 11.57 9.85 21.92
N ALA A 103 10.68 10.66 21.38
CA ALA A 103 11.01 11.59 20.29
C ALA A 103 11.87 12.77 20.73
N GLU A 104 11.88 13.12 22.02
CA GLU A 104 12.70 14.22 22.55
C GLU A 104 14.13 13.78 22.83
N THR A 105 14.31 12.57 23.36
CA THR A 105 15.62 12.09 23.86
C THR A 105 16.28 11.05 22.97
N GLY A 106 15.52 10.33 22.13
CA GLY A 106 15.99 9.19 21.37
C GLY A 106 16.15 7.91 22.20
N GLU A 107 15.67 7.90 23.46
CA GLU A 107 15.73 6.71 24.32
C GLU A 107 14.73 5.65 23.82
N THR A 108 15.18 4.40 23.71
CA THR A 108 14.29 3.27 23.41
C THR A 108 13.45 2.94 24.64
N LEU A 109 12.13 3.13 24.54
CA LEU A 109 11.17 2.85 25.59
C LEU A 109 10.91 1.36 25.75
N TRP A 110 10.66 0.69 24.63
CA TRP A 110 10.48 -0.76 24.56
C TRP A 110 10.78 -1.30 23.16
N THR A 111 10.97 -2.61 23.07
CA THR A 111 11.12 -3.36 21.80
C THR A 111 10.27 -4.61 21.83
N TYR A 112 9.77 -5.02 20.67
CA TYR A 112 9.02 -6.26 20.50
C TYR A 112 9.65 -7.09 19.36
N ASP A 113 9.93 -8.37 19.62
CA ASP A 113 10.46 -9.32 18.66
C ASP A 113 9.42 -10.44 18.41
N PRO A 114 8.83 -10.53 17.18
CA PRO A 114 7.90 -11.61 16.83
C PRO A 114 8.57 -12.95 16.52
N ASP A 115 9.88 -13.07 16.76
CA ASP A 115 10.71 -14.25 16.52
C ASP A 115 10.72 -14.74 15.05
N MET A 116 10.75 -13.81 14.11
CA MET A 116 10.79 -14.15 12.70
C MET A 116 12.06 -14.89 12.27
N LYS A 117 13.17 -14.77 12.99
CA LYS A 117 14.40 -15.50 12.68
C LYS A 117 14.22 -17.02 12.83
N SER A 118 13.47 -17.44 13.83
CA SER A 118 13.12 -18.87 14.00
C SER A 118 12.18 -19.33 12.89
N VAL A 119 11.23 -18.49 12.45
CA VAL A 119 10.35 -18.80 11.32
C VAL A 119 11.16 -19.01 10.04
N PHE A 120 12.05 -18.08 9.68
CA PHE A 120 12.88 -18.21 8.48
C PHE A 120 13.86 -19.40 8.53
N ALA A 121 14.30 -19.80 9.72
CA ALA A 121 15.13 -20.99 9.88
C ALA A 121 14.38 -22.29 9.55
N THR A 122 13.06 -22.32 9.78
CA THR A 122 12.19 -23.48 9.51
C THR A 122 11.47 -23.38 8.16
N ASN A 123 11.27 -22.17 7.63
CA ASN A 123 10.69 -21.91 6.30
C ASN A 123 11.62 -20.99 5.48
N PRO A 124 12.70 -21.53 4.86
CA PRO A 124 13.65 -20.73 4.08
C PRO A 124 13.03 -20.03 2.86
N GLY A 125 11.91 -20.55 2.34
CA GLY A 125 11.17 -19.95 1.22
C GLY A 125 10.71 -18.52 1.48
N LEU A 126 10.53 -18.13 2.75
CA LEU A 126 10.18 -16.75 3.13
C LEU A 126 11.39 -15.82 3.28
N SER A 127 12.62 -16.31 3.16
CA SER A 127 13.84 -15.52 3.47
C SER A 127 14.04 -14.32 2.54
N TRP A 128 13.53 -14.37 1.31
CA TRP A 128 13.60 -13.26 0.34
C TRP A 128 12.87 -11.99 0.83
N ILE A 129 11.83 -12.15 1.67
CA ILE A 129 11.03 -11.06 2.21
C ILE A 129 11.46 -10.65 3.64
N SER A 130 12.49 -11.29 4.21
CA SER A 130 12.90 -11.09 5.61
C SER A 130 13.17 -9.65 6.03
N ARG A 131 13.61 -8.81 5.07
CA ARG A 131 13.91 -7.38 5.30
C ARG A 131 12.74 -6.47 4.98
N ALA A 132 11.69 -6.98 4.36
CA ALA A 132 10.55 -6.19 3.91
C ALA A 132 9.48 -6.13 5.00
N ASN A 133 9.65 -5.20 5.94
CA ASN A 133 8.56 -4.73 6.79
C ASN A 133 8.50 -3.21 6.64
N ARG A 134 7.38 -2.69 6.11
CA ARG A 134 7.26 -1.27 5.75
C ARG A 134 6.62 -0.42 6.83
N GLY A 135 6.49 -0.96 8.05
CA GLY A 135 6.09 -0.17 9.20
C GLY A 135 5.06 -0.84 10.11
N VAL A 136 4.51 -0.02 10.95
CA VAL A 136 3.47 -0.37 11.91
C VAL A 136 2.30 0.59 11.76
N ALA A 137 1.14 0.23 12.32
CA ALA A 137 0.04 1.16 12.55
C ALA A 137 -0.19 1.34 14.05
N VAL A 138 -0.73 2.49 14.45
CA VAL A 138 -1.09 2.78 15.84
C VAL A 138 -2.55 3.17 15.88
N TRP A 139 -3.34 2.53 16.74
CA TRP A 139 -4.77 2.78 16.85
C TRP A 139 -5.31 2.34 18.21
N ASP A 140 -6.15 3.17 18.82
CA ASP A 140 -6.88 2.86 20.08
C ASP A 140 -5.97 2.25 21.17
N GLY A 141 -4.77 2.84 21.39
CA GLY A 141 -3.83 2.40 22.42
C GLY A 141 -2.97 1.19 22.06
N SER A 142 -3.03 0.70 20.83
CA SER A 142 -2.28 -0.47 20.36
C SER A 142 -1.42 -0.17 19.14
N VAL A 143 -0.28 -0.87 19.05
CA VAL A 143 0.58 -0.91 17.88
C VAL A 143 0.33 -2.22 17.14
N TYR A 144 0.10 -2.15 15.85
CA TYR A 144 -0.14 -3.32 15.00
C TYR A 144 1.03 -3.52 14.04
N VAL A 145 1.53 -4.74 13.98
CA VAL A 145 2.56 -5.16 13.04
C VAL A 145 2.10 -6.40 12.28
N ALA A 146 2.36 -6.42 10.97
CA ALA A 146 2.17 -7.61 10.15
C ALA A 146 3.51 -8.27 9.88
N THR A 147 3.55 -9.60 9.81
CA THR A 147 4.77 -10.38 9.64
C THR A 147 4.76 -11.18 8.33
N ALA A 148 5.95 -11.52 7.81
CA ALA A 148 6.08 -12.27 6.57
C ALA A 148 5.42 -13.66 6.63
N ASP A 149 5.26 -14.25 7.81
CA ASP A 149 4.53 -15.49 8.05
C ASP A 149 3.01 -15.27 8.26
N CYS A 150 2.49 -14.14 7.77
CA CYS A 150 1.06 -13.85 7.77
C CYS A 150 0.41 -13.64 9.14
N ARG A 151 1.15 -13.29 10.17
CA ARG A 151 0.56 -12.91 11.47
C ARG A 151 0.29 -11.40 11.50
N LEU A 152 -0.90 -11.02 11.94
CA LEU A 152 -1.22 -9.68 12.42
C LEU A 152 -1.15 -9.71 13.94
N ILE A 153 -0.32 -8.85 14.53
CA ILE A 153 -0.01 -8.84 15.96
C ILE A 153 -0.36 -7.48 16.54
N ALA A 154 -1.09 -7.47 17.65
CA ALA A 154 -1.34 -6.28 18.45
C ALA A 154 -0.45 -6.26 19.69
N ILE A 155 0.11 -5.08 19.97
CA ILE A 155 1.06 -4.79 21.02
C ILE A 155 0.53 -3.56 21.76
N ASP A 156 0.56 -3.57 23.08
CA ASP A 156 0.20 -2.40 23.89
C ASP A 156 1.16 -1.23 23.61
N ALA A 157 0.64 -0.08 23.23
CA ALA A 157 1.45 1.06 22.78
C ALA A 157 2.32 1.65 23.90
N GLN A 158 1.90 1.52 25.16
CA GLN A 158 2.63 2.05 26.31
C GLN A 158 3.73 1.11 26.81
N SER A 159 3.42 -0.18 26.92
CA SER A 159 4.30 -1.16 27.58
C SER A 159 5.10 -2.04 26.61
N GLY A 160 4.69 -2.16 25.34
CA GLY A 160 5.26 -3.11 24.39
C GLY A 160 4.83 -4.56 24.65
N GLU A 161 3.86 -4.80 25.54
CA GLU A 161 3.37 -6.14 25.85
C GLU A 161 2.47 -6.66 24.73
N HIS A 162 2.61 -7.96 24.40
CA HIS A 162 1.75 -8.64 23.44
C HIS A 162 0.29 -8.68 23.92
N GLN A 163 -0.64 -8.33 23.05
CA GLN A 163 -2.08 -8.38 23.33
C GLN A 163 -2.74 -9.57 22.66
N TRP A 164 -2.62 -9.68 21.34
CA TRP A 164 -3.17 -10.80 20.57
C TRP A 164 -2.41 -11.01 19.26
N THR A 165 -2.60 -12.19 18.66
CA THR A 165 -2.08 -12.55 17.33
C THR A 165 -3.17 -13.23 16.51
N LYS A 166 -3.28 -12.86 15.23
CA LYS A 166 -4.17 -13.47 14.24
C LYS A 166 -3.37 -13.96 13.05
N GLN A 167 -3.53 -15.23 12.64
CA GLN A 167 -3.08 -15.73 11.34
C GLN A 167 -4.03 -15.22 10.27
N THR A 168 -3.54 -14.48 9.27
CA THR A 168 -4.35 -13.80 8.25
C THR A 168 -4.26 -14.43 6.88
N CYS A 169 -3.19 -15.14 6.58
CA CYS A 169 -3.00 -15.87 5.32
C CYS A 169 -2.19 -17.16 5.54
N ASP A 170 -2.08 -17.98 4.51
CA ASP A 170 -1.41 -19.29 4.55
C ASP A 170 -0.08 -19.23 3.78
N ASN A 171 1.04 -19.34 4.49
CA ASN A 171 2.36 -19.34 3.86
C ASN A 171 2.62 -20.57 3.00
N ASP A 172 2.02 -21.72 3.32
CA ASP A 172 2.19 -22.95 2.55
C ASP A 172 1.53 -22.82 1.17
N ALA A 173 0.57 -21.88 1.02
CA ALA A 173 -0.01 -21.46 -0.25
C ALA A 173 0.72 -20.26 -0.90
N GLY A 174 1.94 -19.97 -0.51
CA GLY A 174 2.79 -18.93 -1.09
C GLY A 174 2.48 -17.50 -0.67
N PHE A 175 1.57 -17.29 0.30
CA PHE A 175 1.28 -15.94 0.79
C PHE A 175 2.34 -15.43 1.74
N SER A 176 2.52 -14.11 1.76
CA SER A 176 3.32 -13.39 2.74
C SER A 176 2.77 -11.97 2.95
N ILE A 177 3.33 -11.23 3.92
CA ILE A 177 3.00 -9.82 4.12
C ILE A 177 4.30 -9.03 4.24
N SER A 178 4.39 -7.94 3.47
CA SER A 178 5.56 -7.05 3.45
C SER A 178 5.25 -5.62 3.86
N ASP A 179 3.96 -5.24 3.91
CA ASP A 179 3.56 -3.89 4.26
C ASP A 179 3.07 -3.77 5.71
N SER A 180 2.87 -2.52 6.14
CA SER A 180 2.22 -2.21 7.41
C SER A 180 0.72 -2.45 7.32
N PRO A 181 0.04 -2.76 8.43
CA PRO A 181 -1.41 -2.62 8.51
C PRO A 181 -1.84 -1.16 8.30
N TYR A 182 -3.06 -0.96 7.81
CA TYR A 182 -3.73 0.35 7.71
C TYR A 182 -4.86 0.44 8.71
N VAL A 183 -5.13 1.64 9.21
CA VAL A 183 -6.15 1.87 10.24
C VAL A 183 -7.05 3.03 9.88
N GLY A 184 -8.32 2.92 10.20
CA GLY A 184 -9.33 3.96 10.00
C GLY A 184 -10.75 3.37 10.10
N GLY A 185 -11.74 4.21 10.40
CA GLY A 185 -13.13 3.75 10.55
C GLY A 185 -13.31 2.67 11.61
N GLY A 186 -12.44 2.65 12.64
CA GLY A 186 -12.47 1.63 13.70
C GLY A 186 -12.04 0.23 13.24
N LYS A 187 -11.24 0.11 12.18
CA LYS A 187 -10.79 -1.17 11.58
C LYS A 187 -9.30 -1.16 11.27
N ILE A 188 -8.74 -2.36 11.14
CA ILE A 188 -7.43 -2.62 10.58
C ILE A 188 -7.63 -3.21 9.19
N PHE A 189 -7.06 -2.60 8.16
CA PHE A 189 -7.05 -3.11 6.80
C PHE A 189 -5.71 -3.77 6.50
N LEU A 190 -5.72 -4.89 5.81
CA LEU A 190 -4.51 -5.64 5.49
C LEU A 190 -4.65 -6.33 4.14
N GLY A 191 -3.63 -6.19 3.31
CA GLY A 191 -3.44 -6.97 2.10
C GLY A 191 -2.39 -8.05 2.29
N ASN A 192 -1.99 -8.67 1.20
CA ASN A 192 -0.96 -9.70 1.17
C ASN A 192 -0.12 -9.62 -0.11
N ALA A 193 0.98 -10.37 -0.12
CA ALA A 193 1.87 -10.61 -1.27
C ALA A 193 1.87 -12.11 -1.61
N GLY A 194 2.41 -12.47 -2.78
CA GLY A 194 2.53 -13.86 -3.22
C GLY A 194 2.16 -14.08 -4.68
N SER A 195 1.99 -13.01 -5.48
CA SER A 195 1.66 -13.11 -6.90
C SER A 195 2.74 -13.81 -7.74
N GLU A 196 3.97 -13.82 -7.27
CA GLU A 196 5.12 -14.48 -7.89
C GLU A 196 5.26 -15.95 -7.48
N SER A 197 4.42 -16.44 -6.56
CA SER A 197 4.42 -17.83 -6.13
C SER A 197 3.85 -18.74 -7.22
N GLU A 198 4.51 -19.89 -7.42
CA GLU A 198 3.98 -20.97 -8.26
C GLU A 198 2.84 -21.74 -7.57
N GLU A 199 2.63 -21.50 -6.27
CA GLU A 199 1.54 -22.09 -5.51
C GLU A 199 0.20 -21.46 -5.89
N HIS A 200 -0.86 -22.27 -5.89
CA HIS A 200 -2.20 -21.82 -6.23
C HIS A 200 -2.76 -20.84 -5.19
N ASN A 201 -2.73 -19.53 -5.48
CA ASN A 201 -3.23 -18.51 -4.57
C ASN A 201 -4.15 -17.48 -5.24
N ARG A 202 -4.91 -16.76 -4.42
CA ARG A 202 -5.80 -15.66 -4.79
C ARG A 202 -5.59 -14.51 -3.83
N GLY A 203 -5.12 -13.38 -4.33
CA GLY A 203 -4.94 -12.16 -3.54
C GLY A 203 -6.26 -11.63 -2.98
N TYR A 204 -6.18 -11.00 -1.83
CA TYR A 204 -7.32 -10.36 -1.17
C TYR A 204 -6.90 -9.22 -0.25
N VAL A 205 -7.85 -8.36 0.08
CA VAL A 205 -7.79 -7.38 1.16
C VAL A 205 -8.81 -7.77 2.22
N SER A 206 -8.45 -7.65 3.49
CA SER A 206 -9.34 -7.97 4.62
C SER A 206 -9.37 -6.83 5.63
N ALA A 207 -10.49 -6.72 6.35
CA ALA A 207 -10.58 -5.88 7.54
C ALA A 207 -10.70 -6.72 8.81
N TYR A 208 -10.09 -6.20 9.88
CA TYR A 208 -10.05 -6.85 11.19
C TYR A 208 -10.52 -5.88 12.28
N ASP A 209 -11.16 -6.45 13.30
CA ASP A 209 -11.48 -5.72 14.52
C ASP A 209 -10.20 -5.44 15.33
N PRO A 210 -9.89 -4.19 15.67
CA PRO A 210 -8.62 -3.84 16.33
C PRO A 210 -8.49 -4.40 17.76
N LYS A 211 -9.60 -4.72 18.45
CA LYS A 211 -9.57 -5.23 19.82
C LYS A 211 -9.42 -6.74 19.89
N THR A 212 -9.96 -7.46 18.90
CA THR A 212 -10.03 -8.93 18.93
C THR A 212 -9.21 -9.63 17.86
N GLY A 213 -8.85 -8.92 16.78
CA GLY A 213 -8.22 -9.50 15.59
C GLY A 213 -9.19 -10.37 14.77
N GLU A 214 -10.50 -10.33 15.04
CA GLU A 214 -11.48 -11.04 14.24
C GLU A 214 -11.63 -10.41 12.86
N GLU A 215 -11.68 -11.25 11.82
CA GLU A 215 -11.91 -10.79 10.44
C GLU A 215 -13.36 -10.32 10.30
N ILE A 216 -13.54 -9.08 9.83
CA ILE A 216 -14.86 -8.45 9.62
C ILE A 216 -15.37 -8.80 8.23
N TRP A 217 -14.50 -8.61 7.22
CA TRP A 217 -14.78 -8.92 5.82
C TRP A 217 -13.51 -9.23 5.05
N ARG A 218 -13.67 -9.89 3.88
CA ARG A 218 -12.61 -10.17 2.92
C ARG A 218 -13.11 -9.87 1.50
N PHE A 219 -12.31 -9.11 0.75
CA PHE A 219 -12.51 -8.85 -0.67
C PHE A 219 -11.44 -9.59 -1.48
N TYR A 220 -11.85 -10.61 -2.23
CA TYR A 220 -10.96 -11.29 -3.18
C TYR A 220 -10.75 -10.43 -4.43
N ILE A 221 -9.48 -10.23 -4.81
CA ILE A 221 -9.09 -9.38 -5.94
C ILE A 221 -9.34 -10.07 -7.28
N VAL A 222 -9.13 -11.39 -7.34
CA VAL A 222 -9.31 -12.19 -8.55
C VAL A 222 -10.36 -13.29 -8.34
N PRO A 223 -11.03 -13.75 -9.42
CA PRO A 223 -12.04 -14.79 -9.29
C PRO A 223 -11.42 -16.15 -8.97
N SER A 224 -12.25 -17.06 -8.48
CA SER A 224 -11.91 -18.48 -8.36
C SER A 224 -12.13 -19.21 -9.69
N HIS A 225 -11.36 -20.29 -9.90
CA HIS A 225 -11.66 -21.28 -10.94
C HIS A 225 -12.92 -22.09 -10.64
N ILE A 226 -13.40 -22.07 -9.39
CA ILE A 226 -14.66 -22.70 -8.96
C ILE A 226 -15.77 -21.67 -9.10
N PRO A 227 -16.73 -21.83 -10.04
CA PRO A 227 -17.72 -20.79 -10.33
C PRO A 227 -18.61 -20.43 -9.12
N GLU A 228 -18.89 -21.39 -8.23
CA GLU A 228 -19.73 -21.22 -7.05
C GLU A 228 -19.11 -20.28 -6.01
N GLU A 229 -17.79 -20.14 -6.01
CA GLU A 229 -17.07 -19.23 -5.12
C GLU A 229 -17.08 -17.78 -5.62
N ASN A 230 -17.49 -17.53 -6.85
CA ASN A 230 -17.66 -16.21 -7.42
C ASN A 230 -19.09 -15.68 -7.14
N ASP A 231 -19.43 -15.54 -5.87
CA ASP A 231 -20.78 -15.22 -5.41
C ASP A 231 -21.13 -13.73 -5.46
N THR A 232 -20.12 -12.83 -5.43
CA THR A 232 -20.32 -11.37 -5.54
C THR A 232 -20.46 -10.90 -6.98
N ALA A 233 -21.07 -9.72 -7.18
CA ALA A 233 -21.16 -9.09 -8.51
C ALA A 233 -19.78 -8.79 -9.10
N ALA A 234 -18.82 -8.33 -8.26
CA ALA A 234 -17.46 -8.05 -8.67
C ALA A 234 -16.72 -9.31 -9.16
N LEU A 235 -16.80 -10.42 -8.41
CA LEU A 235 -16.16 -11.67 -8.81
C LEU A 235 -16.79 -12.28 -10.05
N LYS A 236 -18.12 -12.18 -10.24
CA LYS A 236 -18.80 -12.60 -11.48
C LYS A 236 -18.37 -11.77 -12.68
N MET A 237 -18.23 -10.46 -12.52
CA MET A 237 -17.69 -9.56 -13.55
C MET A 237 -16.26 -9.95 -13.88
N ALA A 238 -15.40 -10.10 -12.88
CA ALA A 238 -14.00 -10.47 -13.06
C ALA A 238 -13.86 -11.84 -13.74
N ALA A 239 -14.63 -12.85 -13.35
CA ALA A 239 -14.59 -14.20 -13.94
C ALA A 239 -14.84 -14.19 -15.45
N GLY A 240 -15.67 -13.27 -15.94
CA GLY A 240 -15.94 -13.08 -17.38
C GLY A 240 -14.77 -12.51 -18.19
N THR A 241 -13.69 -12.09 -17.52
CA THR A 241 -12.49 -11.49 -18.15
C THR A 241 -11.28 -12.41 -18.13
N TRP A 242 -11.42 -13.65 -17.69
CA TRP A 242 -10.36 -14.66 -17.66
C TRP A 242 -10.63 -15.77 -18.64
N THR A 243 -9.58 -16.20 -19.37
CA THR A 243 -9.62 -17.34 -20.29
C THR A 243 -8.45 -18.30 -19.99
N GLY A 244 -8.50 -19.50 -20.59
CA GLY A 244 -7.49 -20.51 -20.33
C GLY A 244 -7.60 -21.15 -18.95
N ASP A 245 -6.49 -21.68 -18.45
CA ASP A 245 -6.43 -22.50 -17.23
C ASP A 245 -5.69 -21.86 -16.05
N THR A 246 -5.23 -20.63 -16.20
CA THR A 246 -4.39 -19.94 -15.19
C THR A 246 -5.04 -19.93 -13.79
N LEU A 247 -6.34 -19.63 -13.71
CA LEU A 247 -7.04 -19.65 -12.42
C LEU A 247 -7.04 -21.03 -11.75
N ALA A 248 -7.02 -22.11 -12.54
CA ALA A 248 -7.04 -23.47 -12.02
C ALA A 248 -5.65 -24.02 -11.70
N THR A 249 -4.61 -23.54 -12.38
CA THR A 249 -3.24 -24.11 -12.29
C THR A 249 -2.35 -23.34 -11.32
N VAL A 250 -2.31 -22.01 -11.41
CA VAL A 250 -1.47 -21.16 -10.55
C VAL A 250 -2.27 -20.19 -9.69
N GLY A 251 -3.59 -20.21 -9.81
CA GLY A 251 -4.44 -19.20 -9.18
C GLY A 251 -4.39 -17.86 -9.90
N GLY A 252 -5.12 -16.88 -9.39
CA GLY A 252 -5.26 -15.59 -10.05
C GLY A 252 -4.18 -14.57 -9.72
N GLY A 253 -3.40 -14.75 -8.65
CA GLY A 253 -2.51 -13.71 -8.13
C GLY A 253 -3.30 -12.49 -7.61
N GLY A 254 -2.95 -11.30 -8.07
CA GLY A 254 -3.72 -10.08 -7.78
C GLY A 254 -3.64 -9.64 -6.32
N HIS A 255 -2.45 -9.52 -5.78
CA HIS A 255 -2.24 -9.14 -4.37
C HIS A 255 -2.20 -7.62 -4.18
N ALA A 256 -2.57 -7.15 -2.99
CA ALA A 256 -2.40 -5.76 -2.54
C ALA A 256 -1.28 -5.73 -1.49
N TRP A 257 -0.03 -5.67 -1.96
CA TRP A 257 1.17 -5.86 -1.15
C TRP A 257 1.80 -4.56 -0.63
N ASN A 258 1.22 -3.42 -0.95
CA ASN A 258 1.72 -2.11 -0.52
C ASN A 258 0.54 -1.22 -0.11
N GLU A 259 0.78 0.06 0.02
CA GLU A 259 0.00 1.10 0.67
C GLU A 259 -1.47 1.19 0.20
N MET A 260 -2.37 1.39 1.17
CA MET A 260 -3.79 1.65 0.99
C MET A 260 -4.15 3.03 1.52
N THR A 261 -5.29 3.56 1.11
CA THR A 261 -5.79 4.85 1.60
C THR A 261 -7.27 4.74 1.94
N TYR A 262 -7.64 5.18 3.14
CA TYR A 262 -9.02 5.24 3.60
C TYR A 262 -9.55 6.67 3.54
N ASP A 263 -10.72 6.86 2.94
CA ASP A 263 -11.44 8.13 2.96
C ASP A 263 -12.61 8.06 3.96
N PRO A 264 -12.52 8.76 5.10
CA PRO A 264 -13.60 8.76 6.09
C PRO A 264 -14.86 9.50 5.62
N VAL A 265 -14.75 10.35 4.59
CA VAL A 265 -15.89 11.14 4.09
C VAL A 265 -16.81 10.29 3.22
N SER A 266 -16.22 9.55 2.27
CA SER A 266 -16.97 8.65 1.39
C SER A 266 -17.06 7.22 1.93
N ASN A 267 -16.39 6.93 3.05
CA ASN A 267 -16.25 5.60 3.64
C ASN A 267 -15.73 4.56 2.64
N GLN A 268 -14.69 4.93 1.88
CA GLN A 268 -14.08 4.08 0.88
C GLN A 268 -12.64 3.73 1.27
N LEU A 269 -12.26 2.48 0.99
CA LEU A 269 -10.88 2.03 1.01
C LEU A 269 -10.39 1.90 -0.44
N PHE A 270 -9.27 2.56 -0.75
CA PHE A 270 -8.60 2.51 -2.03
C PHE A 270 -7.32 1.69 -1.91
N PHE A 271 -7.07 0.81 -2.86
CA PHE A 271 -5.83 0.04 -2.94
C PHE A 271 -5.50 -0.31 -4.39
N GLY A 272 -4.21 -0.53 -4.62
CA GLY A 272 -3.72 -1.05 -5.89
C GLY A 272 -3.52 -2.55 -5.85
N THR A 273 -3.52 -3.20 -7.02
CA THR A 273 -3.36 -4.64 -7.16
C THR A 273 -2.15 -5.00 -8.01
N SER A 274 -1.57 -6.17 -7.76
CA SER A 274 -0.43 -6.71 -8.50
C SER A 274 -0.84 -7.55 -9.72
N GLY A 275 0.15 -8.12 -10.37
CA GLY A 275 0.02 -9.06 -11.48
C GLY A 275 -0.21 -10.51 -11.04
N ASN A 276 0.26 -11.44 -11.87
CA ASN A 276 0.15 -12.88 -11.71
C ASN A 276 1.51 -13.55 -12.03
N ALA A 277 1.78 -14.73 -11.48
CA ALA A 277 2.99 -15.51 -11.75
C ALA A 277 3.20 -15.84 -13.24
N ARG A 278 2.14 -16.03 -14.01
CA ARG A 278 2.22 -16.06 -15.48
C ARG A 278 2.27 -14.63 -16.01
N TYR A 279 3.47 -14.11 -16.18
CA TYR A 279 3.69 -12.72 -16.58
C TYR A 279 3.20 -12.42 -17.98
N ASP A 280 3.53 -13.25 -18.99
CA ASP A 280 3.13 -12.99 -20.35
C ASP A 280 1.62 -13.21 -20.56
N TYR A 281 0.98 -12.18 -21.06
CA TYR A 281 -0.47 -12.15 -21.27
C TYR A 281 -1.00 -13.27 -22.18
N PRO A 282 -0.34 -13.63 -23.32
CA PRO A 282 -0.82 -14.72 -24.16
C PRO A 282 -0.89 -16.08 -23.45
N SER A 283 0.07 -16.42 -22.60
CA SER A 283 0.01 -17.66 -21.81
C SER A 283 -1.02 -17.58 -20.68
N ARG A 284 -1.18 -16.40 -20.08
CA ARG A 284 -2.14 -16.21 -19.00
C ARG A 284 -3.59 -16.21 -19.48
N SER A 285 -3.86 -15.65 -20.67
CA SER A 285 -5.21 -15.47 -21.20
C SER A 285 -5.24 -15.67 -22.71
N PRO A 286 -5.10 -16.91 -23.20
CA PRO A 286 -4.87 -17.23 -24.62
C PRO A 286 -6.01 -16.80 -25.54
N ASP A 287 -7.23 -16.74 -25.05
CA ASP A 287 -8.40 -16.29 -25.81
C ASP A 287 -8.79 -14.82 -25.51
N GLY A 288 -7.88 -14.08 -24.87
CA GLY A 288 -8.10 -12.68 -24.48
C GLY A 288 -8.80 -12.51 -23.14
N GLY A 289 -9.10 -11.24 -22.83
CA GLY A 289 -9.76 -10.82 -21.59
C GLY A 289 -8.83 -9.97 -20.69
N ASP A 290 -9.43 -9.13 -19.88
CA ASP A 290 -8.72 -8.09 -19.13
C ASP A 290 -8.07 -8.61 -17.83
N ASN A 291 -8.34 -9.83 -17.42
CA ASN A 291 -7.86 -10.45 -16.15
C ASN A 291 -8.15 -9.60 -14.90
N LEU A 292 -9.39 -9.14 -14.77
CA LEU A 292 -9.77 -8.31 -13.62
C LEU A 292 -9.61 -9.08 -12.28
N PHE A 293 -9.06 -8.43 -11.22
CA PHE A 293 -8.61 -7.02 -11.16
C PHE A 293 -7.08 -6.94 -11.05
N LEU A 294 -6.33 -7.54 -11.97
CA LEU A 294 -4.87 -7.37 -12.00
C LEU A 294 -4.52 -5.93 -12.37
N SER A 295 -3.39 -5.42 -11.89
CA SER A 295 -2.80 -4.11 -12.22
C SER A 295 -3.84 -2.97 -12.21
N SER A 296 -4.69 -2.99 -11.18
CA SER A 296 -5.85 -2.10 -11.04
C SER A 296 -5.78 -1.26 -9.77
N ILE A 297 -6.47 -0.14 -9.81
CA ILE A 297 -6.86 0.61 -8.62
C ILE A 297 -8.30 0.23 -8.32
N VAL A 298 -8.57 -0.18 -7.09
CA VAL A 298 -9.88 -0.65 -6.65
C VAL A 298 -10.36 0.18 -5.47
N ALA A 299 -11.63 0.57 -5.51
CA ALA A 299 -12.33 1.21 -4.39
C ALA A 299 -13.44 0.28 -3.88
N ILE A 300 -13.48 0.11 -2.57
CA ILE A 300 -14.51 -0.68 -1.90
C ILE A 300 -15.10 0.10 -0.72
N ASN A 301 -16.29 -0.28 -0.28
CA ASN A 301 -16.87 0.23 0.96
C ASN A 301 -16.06 -0.29 2.16
N ALA A 302 -15.55 0.59 3.01
CA ALA A 302 -14.67 0.22 4.11
C ALA A 302 -15.38 -0.55 5.24
N ASP A 303 -16.70 -0.43 5.39
CA ASP A 303 -17.47 -1.15 6.41
C ASP A 303 -17.80 -2.59 6.00
N THR A 304 -18.09 -2.80 4.71
CA THR A 304 -18.65 -4.06 4.22
C THR A 304 -17.71 -4.86 3.31
N GLY A 305 -16.66 -4.22 2.76
CA GLY A 305 -15.81 -4.81 1.72
C GLY A 305 -16.52 -4.91 0.36
N GLU A 306 -17.69 -4.30 0.17
CA GLU A 306 -18.40 -4.30 -1.09
C GLU A 306 -17.70 -3.42 -2.12
N TYR A 307 -17.64 -3.92 -3.38
CA TYR A 307 -17.05 -3.24 -4.52
C TYR A 307 -17.82 -1.97 -4.88
N ASN A 308 -17.08 -0.87 -5.12
CA ASN A 308 -17.60 0.38 -5.64
C ASN A 308 -17.20 0.58 -7.11
N TRP A 309 -15.89 0.65 -7.38
CA TRP A 309 -15.37 0.86 -8.73
C TRP A 309 -13.92 0.36 -8.85
N HIS A 310 -13.43 0.26 -10.07
CA HIS A 310 -12.01 0.03 -10.37
C HIS A 310 -11.58 0.82 -11.61
N TYR A 311 -10.28 1.05 -11.71
CA TYR A 311 -9.61 1.50 -12.92
C TYR A 311 -8.40 0.60 -13.16
N GLN A 312 -8.35 -0.09 -14.30
CA GLN A 312 -7.24 -0.96 -14.65
C GLN A 312 -6.18 -0.18 -15.43
N THR A 313 -4.96 -0.09 -14.87
CA THR A 313 -3.88 0.70 -15.45
C THR A 313 -3.18 -0.01 -16.60
N VAL A 314 -3.21 -1.35 -16.65
CA VAL A 314 -2.65 -2.20 -17.70
C VAL A 314 -3.51 -3.46 -17.83
N ASP A 315 -4.33 -3.55 -18.89
CA ASP A 315 -5.29 -4.64 -19.10
C ASP A 315 -4.65 -5.93 -19.67
N GLN A 316 -3.42 -5.84 -20.18
CA GLN A 316 -2.66 -6.96 -20.70
C GLN A 316 -1.26 -7.01 -20.05
N ASP A 317 -1.20 -6.75 -18.74
CA ASP A 317 0.08 -6.64 -18.05
C ASP A 317 0.94 -7.88 -18.25
N SER A 318 2.10 -7.68 -18.87
CA SER A 318 3.14 -8.69 -19.14
C SER A 318 4.51 -8.24 -18.59
N TRP A 319 4.57 -7.10 -17.93
CA TRP A 319 5.80 -6.44 -17.49
C TRP A 319 5.91 -6.27 -15.99
N ASP A 320 4.98 -6.89 -15.24
CA ASP A 320 4.85 -6.74 -13.78
C ASP A 320 4.54 -5.28 -13.36
N PHE A 321 3.72 -4.58 -14.12
CA PHE A 321 3.36 -3.19 -13.86
C PHE A 321 2.23 -3.06 -12.83
N ASN A 322 2.53 -3.54 -11.64
CA ASN A 322 1.63 -3.46 -10.50
C ASN A 322 1.14 -2.03 -10.24
N ALA A 323 -0.11 -1.91 -9.78
CA ALA A 323 -0.70 -0.64 -9.31
C ALA A 323 -0.65 -0.48 -7.78
N THR A 324 0.10 -1.30 -7.06
CA THR A 324 0.18 -1.36 -5.58
C THR A 324 1.04 -0.24 -4.98
N HIS A 325 0.79 1.01 -5.36
CA HIS A 325 1.54 2.19 -4.89
C HIS A 325 0.66 3.04 -3.97
N ASN A 326 1.30 3.94 -3.21
CA ASN A 326 0.53 4.84 -2.38
C ASN A 326 -0.46 5.67 -3.22
N ILE A 327 -1.65 5.83 -2.68
CA ILE A 327 -2.76 6.55 -3.29
C ILE A 327 -2.95 7.84 -2.52
N ILE A 328 -3.00 8.96 -3.23
CA ILE A 328 -3.21 10.29 -2.66
C ILE A 328 -4.61 10.78 -3.01
N LEU A 329 -5.34 11.28 -2.02
CA LEU A 329 -6.62 11.95 -2.23
C LEU A 329 -6.38 13.46 -2.31
N ALA A 330 -6.73 14.06 -3.45
CA ALA A 330 -6.55 15.49 -3.68
C ALA A 330 -7.82 16.11 -4.28
N ASP A 331 -8.04 17.38 -3.98
CA ASP A 331 -9.07 18.19 -4.63
C ASP A 331 -8.37 19.09 -5.64
N LEU A 332 -8.69 18.93 -6.92
CA LEU A 332 -8.02 19.58 -8.05
C LEU A 332 -9.02 20.31 -8.92
N GLU A 333 -8.60 21.45 -9.48
CA GLU A 333 -9.31 22.05 -10.61
C GLU A 333 -8.82 21.40 -11.91
N ILE A 334 -9.71 20.70 -12.62
CA ILE A 334 -9.43 20.06 -13.90
C ILE A 334 -10.44 20.59 -14.91
N ASP A 335 -9.96 21.20 -16.01
CA ASP A 335 -10.78 21.79 -17.07
C ASP A 335 -11.77 22.85 -16.55
N GLY A 336 -11.44 23.54 -15.44
CA GLY A 336 -12.26 24.58 -14.82
C GLY A 336 -13.35 24.04 -13.89
N GLU A 337 -13.31 22.77 -13.53
CA GLU A 337 -14.22 22.14 -12.56
C GLU A 337 -13.44 21.62 -11.34
N ASP A 338 -13.98 21.85 -10.15
CA ASP A 338 -13.45 21.27 -8.93
C ASP A 338 -13.75 19.76 -8.90
N ARG A 339 -12.71 18.92 -8.78
CA ARG A 339 -12.80 17.47 -8.81
C ARG A 339 -12.14 16.87 -7.57
N GLU A 340 -12.86 16.00 -6.88
CA GLU A 340 -12.29 15.13 -5.84
C GLU A 340 -11.60 13.97 -6.51
N THR A 341 -10.28 13.82 -6.32
CA THR A 341 -9.47 12.90 -7.11
C THR A 341 -8.72 11.87 -6.28
N VAL A 342 -8.40 10.77 -6.95
CA VAL A 342 -7.39 9.78 -6.59
C VAL A 342 -6.18 10.00 -7.49
N LEU A 343 -5.01 10.26 -6.91
CA LEU A 343 -3.74 10.40 -7.63
C LEU A 343 -2.88 9.17 -7.36
N ILE A 344 -2.28 8.62 -8.42
CA ILE A 344 -1.35 7.49 -8.32
C ILE A 344 -0.32 7.51 -9.45
N ALA A 345 0.91 7.06 -9.13
CA ALA A 345 2.01 6.86 -10.07
C ALA A 345 2.50 5.39 -9.97
N PRO A 346 1.85 4.43 -10.64
CA PRO A 346 2.22 3.02 -10.57
C PRO A 346 3.51 2.70 -11.32
N LYS A 347 3.96 1.42 -11.26
CA LYS A 347 5.16 0.90 -11.94
C LYS A 347 5.24 1.26 -13.43
N ASN A 348 4.09 1.37 -14.10
CA ASN A 348 3.96 1.51 -15.55
C ASN A 348 4.49 2.83 -16.14
N GLY A 349 4.87 3.80 -15.31
CA GLY A 349 5.47 5.07 -15.72
C GLY A 349 4.48 6.17 -16.11
N PHE A 350 3.19 5.98 -15.86
CA PHE A 350 2.15 7.00 -16.02
C PHE A 350 1.64 7.46 -14.66
N HIS A 351 1.42 8.76 -14.51
CA HIS A 351 0.70 9.35 -13.39
C HIS A 351 -0.76 9.54 -13.79
N TYR A 352 -1.67 9.12 -12.93
CA TYR A 352 -3.11 9.16 -13.16
C TYR A 352 -3.79 10.05 -12.14
N ALA A 353 -4.81 10.80 -12.60
CA ALA A 353 -5.84 11.37 -11.75
C ALA A 353 -7.19 10.73 -12.14
N LEU A 354 -7.85 10.12 -11.17
CA LEU A 354 -9.15 9.48 -11.33
C LEU A 354 -10.18 10.24 -10.47
N ASP A 355 -11.42 10.26 -10.90
CA ASP A 355 -12.54 10.69 -10.05
C ASP A 355 -12.68 9.75 -8.86
N ARG A 356 -12.69 10.30 -7.63
CA ARG A 356 -12.67 9.53 -6.37
C ARG A 356 -13.90 8.66 -6.19
N HIS A 357 -15.03 9.05 -6.76
CA HIS A 357 -16.32 8.39 -6.53
C HIS A 357 -16.65 7.34 -7.60
N THR A 358 -16.13 7.53 -8.82
CA THR A 358 -16.52 6.72 -9.97
C THR A 358 -15.38 5.94 -10.60
N GLY A 359 -14.11 6.33 -10.34
CA GLY A 359 -12.94 5.77 -11.00
C GLY A 359 -12.75 6.25 -12.44
N GLU A 360 -13.53 7.25 -12.90
CA GLU A 360 -13.36 7.85 -14.22
C GLU A 360 -11.96 8.43 -14.39
N LEU A 361 -11.32 8.16 -15.53
CA LEU A 361 -10.03 8.73 -15.87
C LEU A 361 -10.18 10.21 -16.21
N LEU A 362 -9.58 11.08 -15.39
CA LEU A 362 -9.57 12.53 -15.61
C LEU A 362 -8.33 12.99 -16.36
N THR A 363 -7.16 12.49 -15.94
CA THR A 363 -5.90 12.76 -16.63
C THR A 363 -4.95 11.57 -16.54
N ALA A 364 -4.10 11.40 -17.57
CA ALA A 364 -2.98 10.48 -17.55
C ALA A 364 -1.78 11.06 -18.30
N GLY A 365 -0.59 11.01 -17.71
CA GLY A 365 0.63 11.53 -18.31
C GLY A 365 1.86 10.74 -17.91
N LYS A 366 2.84 10.61 -18.82
CA LYS A 366 4.13 9.98 -18.51
C LYS A 366 4.89 10.83 -17.49
N TYR A 367 5.33 10.22 -16.39
CA TYR A 367 6.26 10.84 -15.44
C TYR A 367 7.69 10.32 -15.60
N ALA A 368 7.88 9.25 -16.38
CA ALA A 368 9.15 8.60 -16.61
C ALA A 368 9.31 8.18 -18.07
N LYS A 369 10.46 7.57 -18.41
CA LYS A 369 10.67 6.95 -19.72
C LYS A 369 9.80 5.71 -19.86
N VAL A 370 9.00 5.67 -20.92
CA VAL A 370 8.04 4.59 -21.22
C VAL A 370 8.09 4.27 -22.71
N ASN A 371 8.24 2.98 -23.07
CA ASN A 371 8.15 2.50 -24.44
C ASN A 371 7.18 1.33 -24.65
N TRP A 372 6.57 0.77 -23.61
CA TRP A 372 5.56 -0.28 -23.72
C TRP A 372 4.20 0.26 -24.23
N ALA A 373 3.97 1.56 -24.03
CA ALA A 373 2.80 2.26 -24.54
C ALA A 373 3.16 3.68 -24.97
N THR A 374 2.50 4.16 -26.03
CA THR A 374 2.68 5.52 -26.53
C THR A 374 1.98 6.55 -25.65
N HIS A 375 0.77 6.27 -25.22
CA HIS A 375 -0.08 7.11 -24.35
C HIS A 375 -1.22 6.27 -23.76
N ILE A 376 -1.94 6.85 -22.80
CA ILE A 376 -3.23 6.33 -22.34
C ILE A 376 -4.32 7.03 -23.17
N ASN A 377 -5.19 6.28 -23.80
CA ASN A 377 -6.32 6.81 -24.55
C ASN A 377 -7.37 7.36 -23.56
N MET A 378 -7.61 8.67 -23.60
CA MET A 378 -8.49 9.34 -22.63
C MET A 378 -9.97 9.00 -22.81
N GLU A 379 -10.40 8.51 -23.99
CA GLU A 379 -11.79 8.12 -24.25
C GLU A 379 -12.10 6.72 -23.69
N THR A 380 -11.11 5.80 -23.78
CA THR A 380 -11.29 4.40 -23.36
C THR A 380 -10.68 4.08 -22.00
N GLY A 381 -9.78 4.94 -21.49
CA GLY A 381 -8.98 4.70 -20.29
C GLY A 381 -7.87 3.66 -20.48
N ARG A 382 -7.64 3.15 -21.69
CA ARG A 382 -6.72 2.04 -21.96
C ARG A 382 -5.40 2.49 -22.53
N PRO A 383 -4.29 1.75 -22.27
CA PRO A 383 -3.01 1.99 -22.92
C PRO A 383 -3.08 1.80 -24.44
N ASN A 384 -2.37 2.65 -25.18
CA ASN A 384 -2.10 2.40 -26.60
C ASN A 384 -0.73 1.71 -26.68
N TYR A 385 -0.75 0.38 -26.69
CA TYR A 385 0.44 -0.48 -26.64
C TYR A 385 1.41 -0.22 -27.79
N ASP A 386 2.71 -0.41 -27.53
CA ASP A 386 3.76 -0.40 -28.54
C ASP A 386 4.27 -1.84 -28.76
N PRO A 387 4.05 -2.44 -29.95
CA PRO A 387 4.49 -3.81 -30.21
C PRO A 387 5.99 -4.04 -30.04
N ALA A 388 6.82 -3.00 -30.07
CA ALA A 388 8.26 -3.12 -29.85
C ALA A 388 8.65 -3.55 -28.43
N ALA A 389 7.73 -3.51 -27.48
CA ALA A 389 7.94 -3.97 -26.10
C ALA A 389 7.27 -5.32 -25.78
N GLU A 390 6.63 -5.95 -26.77
CA GLU A 390 5.97 -7.25 -26.66
C GLU A 390 6.99 -8.39 -26.78
N TYR A 391 7.75 -8.65 -25.73
CA TYR A 391 8.84 -9.62 -25.72
C TYR A 391 8.41 -11.05 -26.05
N TRP A 392 7.17 -11.43 -25.78
CA TRP A 392 6.60 -12.74 -26.14
C TRP A 392 6.45 -12.96 -27.66
N ASN A 393 6.54 -11.91 -28.46
CA ASN A 393 6.54 -11.94 -29.92
C ASN A 393 7.96 -11.90 -30.52
N ALA A 394 9.01 -11.83 -29.68
CA ALA A 394 10.38 -11.76 -30.15
C ALA A 394 10.82 -13.04 -30.85
N ALA A 395 11.61 -12.90 -31.94
CA ALA A 395 12.24 -14.04 -32.60
C ALA A 395 13.33 -14.65 -31.72
N GLU A 396 13.66 -15.92 -31.94
CA GLU A 396 14.78 -16.59 -31.27
C GLU A 396 16.09 -15.81 -31.47
N GLY A 397 16.78 -15.50 -30.36
CA GLY A 397 18.00 -14.69 -30.34
C GLY A 397 17.79 -13.19 -30.50
N GLU A 398 16.55 -12.72 -30.51
CA GLU A 398 16.23 -11.31 -30.51
C GLU A 398 16.20 -10.77 -29.07
N LYS A 399 16.83 -9.60 -28.86
CA LYS A 399 16.81 -8.87 -27.60
C LYS A 399 15.77 -7.78 -27.60
N ILE A 400 14.88 -7.82 -26.64
CA ILE A 400 13.86 -6.80 -26.43
C ILE A 400 14.20 -5.96 -25.19
N TYR A 401 14.10 -4.66 -25.32
CA TYR A 401 14.28 -3.71 -24.23
C TYR A 401 12.97 -3.00 -23.94
N PHE A 402 12.50 -3.05 -22.69
CA PHE A 402 11.36 -2.26 -22.30
C PHE A 402 11.65 -1.36 -21.09
N TRP A 403 11.02 -0.20 -21.09
CA TRP A 403 10.99 0.80 -20.04
C TRP A 403 9.54 1.02 -19.57
N PRO A 404 9.31 1.10 -18.28
CA PRO A 404 10.20 0.83 -17.15
C PRO A 404 10.63 -0.63 -17.08
N ASN A 405 11.62 -0.92 -16.22
CA ASN A 405 11.96 -2.29 -15.90
C ASN A 405 10.89 -2.94 -15.00
N LEU A 406 11.08 -4.20 -14.62
CA LEU A 406 10.17 -4.98 -13.77
C LEU A 406 9.94 -4.36 -12.38
N TRP A 407 10.92 -3.62 -11.85
CA TRP A 407 10.75 -2.88 -10.59
C TRP A 407 9.85 -1.65 -10.76
N GLY A 408 9.56 -1.27 -12.01
CA GLY A 408 8.79 -0.09 -12.36
C GLY A 408 9.59 1.20 -12.40
N SER A 409 9.01 2.24 -12.95
CA SER A 409 9.56 3.61 -12.82
C SER A 409 9.41 4.15 -11.40
N HIS A 410 8.47 3.64 -10.65
CA HIS A 410 8.19 3.89 -9.25
C HIS A 410 7.89 2.56 -8.57
N SER A 411 8.39 2.33 -7.38
CA SER A 411 8.16 1.09 -6.64
C SER A 411 7.51 1.40 -5.27
N TRP A 412 7.83 0.63 -4.24
CA TRP A 412 7.21 0.73 -2.90
C TRP A 412 7.48 2.04 -2.15
N ASN A 413 8.46 2.84 -2.57
CA ASN A 413 8.72 4.15 -2.00
C ASN A 413 7.51 5.06 -2.22
N PRO A 414 7.02 5.79 -1.20
CA PRO A 414 5.88 6.66 -1.40
C PRO A 414 6.21 7.88 -2.26
N MET A 415 5.26 8.34 -3.05
CA MET A 415 5.23 9.69 -3.58
C MET A 415 4.63 10.62 -2.53
N ALA A 416 4.91 11.93 -2.62
CA ALA A 416 4.32 12.96 -1.77
C ALA A 416 3.54 13.97 -2.61
N TYR A 417 2.55 14.62 -2.01
CA TYR A 417 1.77 15.68 -2.65
C TYR A 417 1.78 16.94 -1.80
N HIS A 418 2.10 18.07 -2.42
CA HIS A 418 2.06 19.36 -1.75
C HIS A 418 0.75 20.09 -2.11
N PRO A 419 -0.25 20.15 -1.22
CA PRO A 419 -1.58 20.69 -1.54
C PRO A 419 -1.55 22.17 -1.94
N GLY A 420 -0.68 22.97 -1.33
CA GLY A 420 -0.56 24.39 -1.64
C GLY A 420 0.09 24.70 -2.99
N LEU A 421 0.86 23.78 -3.56
CA LEU A 421 1.51 23.92 -4.87
C LEU A 421 0.81 23.13 -5.97
N GLY A 422 -0.03 22.15 -5.61
CA GLY A 422 -0.64 21.22 -6.56
C GLY A 422 0.38 20.31 -7.26
N LEU A 423 1.46 19.92 -6.56
CA LEU A 423 2.56 19.15 -7.14
C LEU A 423 2.72 17.79 -6.45
N SER A 424 2.84 16.74 -7.26
CA SER A 424 3.29 15.42 -6.83
C SER A 424 4.81 15.29 -6.97
N TYR A 425 5.45 14.72 -5.94
CA TYR A 425 6.89 14.41 -5.92
C TYR A 425 7.04 12.90 -5.96
N ILE A 426 7.65 12.38 -7.01
CA ILE A 426 7.73 10.95 -7.31
C ILE A 426 9.21 10.53 -7.37
N THR A 427 9.57 9.47 -6.63
CA THR A 427 10.88 8.82 -6.77
C THR A 427 10.89 8.01 -8.06
N VAL A 428 11.81 8.31 -8.99
CA VAL A 428 11.85 7.67 -10.31
C VAL A 428 13.06 6.76 -10.46
N ILE A 429 12.82 5.54 -10.95
CA ILE A 429 13.82 4.58 -11.40
C ILE A 429 13.82 4.61 -12.94
N ASP A 430 14.95 4.99 -13.55
CA ASP A 430 15.10 5.04 -15.03
C ASP A 430 16.05 3.93 -15.49
N LEU A 431 15.56 2.71 -15.47
CA LEU A 431 16.28 1.52 -15.94
C LEU A 431 15.38 0.71 -16.89
N PRO A 432 15.95 0.05 -17.93
CA PRO A 432 15.25 -0.93 -18.74
C PRO A 432 15.32 -2.33 -18.14
N THR A 433 14.44 -3.21 -18.62
CA THR A 433 14.68 -4.65 -18.64
C THR A 433 15.12 -5.05 -20.04
N GLU A 434 16.17 -5.88 -20.14
CA GLU A 434 16.54 -6.63 -21.34
C GLU A 434 16.00 -8.05 -21.21
N ILE A 435 15.23 -8.50 -22.19
CA ILE A 435 14.88 -9.92 -22.34
C ILE A 435 15.59 -10.45 -23.56
N ASP A 436 16.35 -11.53 -23.38
CA ASP A 436 17.02 -12.26 -24.43
C ASP A 436 16.24 -13.55 -24.71
N ASN A 437 15.65 -13.64 -25.91
CA ASN A 437 14.93 -14.83 -26.35
C ASN A 437 15.91 -15.85 -26.96
N GLU A 438 16.78 -16.47 -26.13
CA GLU A 438 17.77 -17.47 -26.55
C GLU A 438 17.15 -18.86 -26.84
N GLY A 439 15.83 -18.96 -27.09
CA GLY A 439 15.16 -20.22 -27.43
C GLY A 439 14.99 -21.16 -26.24
N ASN A 440 14.93 -20.62 -25.05
CA ASN A 440 14.60 -21.36 -23.83
C ASN A 440 13.15 -21.84 -23.89
N SER A 441 12.91 -23.05 -23.43
CA SER A 441 11.58 -23.64 -23.29
C SER A 441 10.68 -22.72 -22.47
N GLU A 442 9.38 -22.85 -22.64
CA GLU A 442 8.31 -22.05 -22.00
C GLU A 442 8.43 -21.84 -20.46
N ASP A 443 9.39 -22.51 -19.82
CA ASP A 443 9.60 -22.51 -18.36
C ASP A 443 10.77 -21.62 -17.88
N ASP A 444 11.54 -20.97 -18.77
CA ASP A 444 12.77 -20.27 -18.41
C ASP A 444 12.78 -18.78 -18.78
N VAL A 445 11.76 -18.01 -18.43
CA VAL A 445 11.89 -16.55 -18.37
C VAL A 445 12.58 -16.21 -17.05
N LEU A 446 13.90 -16.41 -16.98
CA LEU A 446 14.73 -15.91 -15.89
C LEU A 446 14.82 -14.38 -16.02
N LEU A 447 14.08 -13.70 -15.15
CA LEU A 447 14.20 -12.27 -14.92
C LEU A 447 15.52 -11.98 -14.17
N THR A 448 16.59 -11.63 -14.88
CA THR A 448 17.86 -11.19 -14.28
C THR A 448 17.96 -9.67 -14.20
#